data_b2c610dddfb0a9a6cdb629d787820aea
#
_entry.id   b2c610dddfb0a9a6cdb629d787820aea
#
_cell.length_a   1.000
_cell.length_b   1.000
_cell.length_c   1.000
_cell.angle_alpha   90.00
_cell.angle_beta   90.00
_cell.angle_gamma   90.00
#
_symmetry.space_group_name_H-M   'P 1'
#
loop_
_entity.id
_entity.type
_entity.pdbx_description
1 polymer ?
#
loop_
_entity_poly.entity_id
_entity_poly.type
_entity_poly.pdbx_seq_one_letter_code
_entity_poly.pdbx_strand_id
1 'polypeptide(L)'
;MVTLCFAVAASAAELAFDPAETIAVQRETLKLTAVTPKGWAVGTPLSRLRTLRPGAGTPVHGALDRASVVVKLRGEVMKEGADYLLDAQWGMFGLAPGSRIKPEDEVTVDYRYSLLRLDSVVRAEGKESVRKGVSHLTRPEPPALGAGETRVANVLIPYLSDGRAVEHFPILESAAQAVTASTPGRLPRALAKVKAGKPLKVVCWGDSVTAGGDASSEQTRYPAVLESLLRESFPGAQLAVETVAVGGSHSRQWLYPEKFRPARPELATRIDWRRVVDAKPDVVTVEFVNDASLRPEQVTQVYSEILRRIEALDAEAVLITPHFTQMSMMGFVSLREAEGRPYVLALRRFAEERRVALADASARWEHLWKEGLPYITLLHNAINHPDDRGHRLFAEELIKCFAP
;
A
#
# COMPACT_ATOMS: atom_id res chain seq x y z
N MET A 1 -42.08 1.80 24.54
CA MET A 1 -42.00 1.96 23.08
C MET A 1 -42.07 3.47 22.81
N VAL A 2 -40.92 4.16 22.77
CA VAL A 2 -40.82 5.57 22.42
C VAL A 2 -39.76 5.68 21.34
N THR A 3 -40.23 5.86 20.12
CA THR A 3 -39.40 6.06 18.94
C THR A 3 -38.89 7.50 18.99
N LEU A 4 -37.60 7.69 19.31
CA LEU A 4 -36.93 8.98 19.11
C LEU A 4 -36.48 9.10 17.65
N CYS A 5 -37.31 9.71 16.83
CA CYS A 5 -36.87 10.24 15.54
C CYS A 5 -36.01 11.48 15.77
N PHE A 6 -34.70 11.35 15.61
CA PHE A 6 -33.84 12.51 15.44
C PHE A 6 -34.01 13.02 14.01
N ALA A 7 -34.85 14.03 13.86
CA ALA A 7 -34.87 14.88 12.69
C ALA A 7 -33.63 15.78 12.73
N VAL A 8 -32.61 15.43 11.98
CA VAL A 8 -31.53 16.38 11.64
C VAL A 8 -31.98 17.06 10.35
N ALA A 9 -32.78 18.11 10.49
CA ALA A 9 -33.01 19.09 9.43
C ALA A 9 -32.23 20.34 9.79
N ALA A 10 -30.95 20.37 9.48
CA ALA A 10 -30.26 21.62 9.26
C ALA A 10 -29.95 21.67 7.76
N SER A 11 -30.40 22.68 7.06
CA SER A 11 -29.98 23.03 5.70
C SER A 11 -28.46 23.25 5.75
N ALA A 12 -27.70 22.18 5.47
CA ALA A 12 -26.28 22.32 5.22
C ALA A 12 -26.18 23.16 3.94
N ALA A 13 -25.65 24.35 4.03
CA ALA A 13 -25.14 25.05 2.86
C ALA A 13 -24.21 24.02 2.17
N GLU A 14 -24.45 23.74 0.89
CA GLU A 14 -23.68 22.76 0.15
C GLU A 14 -22.22 23.19 0.19
N LEU A 15 -21.39 22.42 0.92
CA LEU A 15 -19.96 22.75 1.06
C LEU A 15 -19.31 22.57 -0.31
N ALA A 16 -18.69 23.61 -0.84
CA ALA A 16 -18.01 23.60 -2.12
C ALA A 16 -16.53 23.33 -1.93
N PHE A 17 -15.97 22.51 -2.81
CA PHE A 17 -14.55 22.16 -2.86
C PHE A 17 -13.94 22.65 -4.18
N ASP A 18 -12.74 23.19 -4.10
CA ASP A 18 -11.98 23.57 -5.28
C ASP A 18 -11.57 22.31 -6.09
N PRO A 19 -11.42 22.42 -7.42
CA PRO A 19 -10.85 21.36 -8.23
C PRO A 19 -9.46 20.92 -7.75
N ALA A 20 -9.06 19.73 -8.16
CA ALA A 20 -7.71 19.22 -7.95
C ALA A 20 -6.69 20.13 -8.65
N GLU A 21 -5.56 20.37 -8.01
CA GLU A 21 -4.45 21.13 -8.59
C GLU A 21 -3.76 20.34 -9.67
N THR A 22 -3.31 21.00 -10.73
CA THR A 22 -2.61 20.38 -11.85
C THR A 22 -1.23 21.00 -12.08
N ILE A 23 -0.28 20.16 -12.46
CA ILE A 23 1.09 20.56 -12.80
C ILE A 23 1.29 20.33 -14.30
N ALA A 24 1.75 21.36 -15.01
CA ALA A 24 2.13 21.26 -16.40
C ALA A 24 3.62 20.88 -16.52
N VAL A 25 3.92 19.88 -17.33
CA VAL A 25 5.27 19.46 -17.70
C VAL A 25 5.45 19.72 -19.16
N GLN A 26 6.57 20.38 -19.52
CA GLN A 26 6.92 20.66 -20.90
C GLN A 26 8.22 19.97 -21.26
N ARG A 27 8.23 19.33 -22.45
CA ARG A 27 9.42 18.75 -23.08
C ARG A 27 10.14 17.72 -22.23
N GLU A 28 9.41 16.88 -21.51
CA GLU A 28 10.05 15.70 -20.90
C GLU A 28 10.57 14.78 -22.01
N THR A 29 11.85 14.41 -21.95
CA THR A 29 12.49 13.58 -22.97
C THR A 29 12.38 12.12 -22.61
N LEU A 30 11.90 11.29 -23.55
CA LEU A 30 11.75 9.84 -23.38
C LEU A 30 12.35 9.08 -24.58
N LYS A 31 12.85 7.87 -24.32
CA LYS A 31 13.10 6.82 -25.32
C LYS A 31 12.05 5.74 -25.16
N LEU A 32 11.28 5.50 -26.22
CA LEU A 32 10.20 4.52 -26.17
C LEU A 32 10.68 3.13 -26.50
N THR A 33 10.17 2.13 -25.81
CA THR A 33 10.49 0.73 -26.08
C THR A 33 9.42 0.07 -26.96
N ALA A 34 9.84 -0.94 -27.74
CA ALA A 34 8.94 -1.68 -28.65
C ALA A 34 8.07 -2.69 -27.86
N VAL A 35 7.24 -2.18 -26.97
CA VAL A 35 6.31 -2.97 -26.14
C VAL A 35 4.93 -2.33 -26.14
N THR A 36 3.90 -3.14 -25.96
CA THR A 36 2.57 -2.63 -25.60
C THR A 36 2.57 -2.30 -24.12
N PRO A 37 2.40 -1.01 -23.74
CA PRO A 37 2.44 -0.61 -22.35
C PRO A 37 1.28 -1.27 -21.58
N LYS A 38 1.59 -1.78 -20.40
CA LYS A 38 0.59 -2.44 -19.56
C LYS A 38 0.95 -2.33 -18.08
N GLY A 39 0.11 -1.65 -17.34
CA GLY A 39 0.30 -1.45 -15.91
C GLY A 39 1.61 -0.71 -15.64
N TRP A 40 2.11 -0.85 -14.43
CA TRP A 40 3.33 -0.17 -13.97
C TRP A 40 4.65 -0.82 -14.42
N ALA A 41 4.59 -2.04 -14.96
CA ALA A 41 5.80 -2.88 -15.20
C ALA A 41 6.25 -2.90 -16.66
N VAL A 42 5.40 -2.53 -17.61
CA VAL A 42 5.69 -2.67 -19.06
C VAL A 42 5.52 -1.34 -19.75
N GLY A 43 6.62 -0.82 -20.30
CA GLY A 43 6.66 0.44 -21.03
C GLY A 43 7.69 1.42 -20.47
N THR A 44 7.73 2.63 -21.05
CA THR A 44 8.56 3.76 -20.60
C THR A 44 7.70 4.73 -19.78
N PRO A 45 7.97 4.90 -18.46
CA PRO A 45 7.16 5.77 -17.61
C PRO A 45 7.49 7.24 -17.77
N LEU A 46 6.50 8.10 -17.55
CA LEU A 46 6.71 9.51 -17.28
C LEU A 46 7.42 9.68 -15.92
N SER A 47 8.56 10.37 -15.91
CA SER A 47 9.40 10.46 -14.72
C SER A 47 8.76 11.28 -13.60
N ARG A 48 7.95 12.31 -13.96
CA ARG A 48 7.27 13.19 -13.00
C ARG A 48 6.09 12.52 -12.28
N LEU A 49 5.62 11.39 -12.79
CA LEU A 49 4.64 10.56 -12.08
C LEU A 49 5.29 9.58 -11.09
N ARG A 50 6.62 9.54 -11.02
CA ARG A 50 7.37 8.72 -10.06
C ARG A 50 7.89 9.61 -8.94
N THR A 51 7.56 9.29 -7.70
CA THR A 51 7.92 10.13 -6.54
C THR A 51 9.22 9.71 -5.86
N LEU A 52 9.72 8.53 -6.18
CA LEU A 52 11.04 8.09 -5.75
C LEU A 52 12.12 8.68 -6.67
N ARG A 53 13.38 8.47 -6.32
CA ARG A 53 14.54 8.87 -7.14
C ARG A 53 14.35 8.47 -8.62
N PRO A 54 14.93 9.20 -9.58
CA PRO A 54 14.83 8.86 -10.99
C PRO A 54 15.14 7.40 -11.28
N GLY A 55 14.25 6.72 -12.04
CA GLY A 55 14.40 5.31 -12.38
C GLY A 55 13.96 4.30 -11.29
N ALA A 56 13.55 4.75 -10.12
CA ALA A 56 13.07 3.89 -9.01
C ALA A 56 11.58 4.11 -8.72
N GLY A 57 10.94 3.10 -8.12
CA GLY A 57 9.55 3.11 -7.76
C GLY A 57 8.58 2.90 -8.92
N THR A 58 7.33 2.68 -8.60
CA THR A 58 6.25 2.60 -9.60
C THR A 58 5.70 3.99 -9.92
N PRO A 59 5.17 4.23 -11.13
CA PRO A 59 4.41 5.45 -11.40
C PRO A 59 3.14 5.50 -10.56
N VAL A 60 2.65 6.70 -10.29
CA VAL A 60 1.39 6.92 -9.58
C VAL A 60 0.23 6.64 -10.55
N HIS A 61 -0.74 5.85 -10.08
CA HIS A 61 -1.91 5.48 -10.89
C HIS A 61 -2.96 6.60 -10.90
N GLY A 62 -3.48 6.92 -12.07
CA GLY A 62 -4.63 7.79 -12.26
C GLY A 62 -4.36 9.31 -12.24
N ALA A 63 -3.10 9.75 -12.08
CA ALA A 63 -2.77 11.17 -11.97
C ALA A 63 -2.63 11.91 -13.32
N LEU A 64 -2.38 11.20 -14.44
CA LEU A 64 -2.14 11.79 -15.75
C LEU A 64 -3.43 12.33 -16.39
N ASP A 65 -3.44 13.58 -16.79
CA ASP A 65 -4.46 14.15 -17.70
C ASP A 65 -4.16 13.69 -19.14
N ARG A 66 -4.76 12.58 -19.56
CA ARG A 66 -4.58 12.01 -20.90
C ARG A 66 -4.83 13.00 -22.03
N ALA A 67 -5.82 13.87 -21.88
CA ALA A 67 -6.19 14.83 -22.93
C ALA A 67 -5.12 15.90 -23.17
N SER A 68 -4.21 16.08 -22.23
CA SER A 68 -3.13 17.06 -22.30
C SER A 68 -1.84 16.51 -22.96
N VAL A 69 -1.77 15.19 -23.24
CA VAL A 69 -0.55 14.55 -23.74
C VAL A 69 -0.28 14.91 -25.19
N VAL A 70 0.91 15.47 -25.46
CA VAL A 70 1.41 15.77 -26.79
C VAL A 70 2.82 15.21 -26.94
N VAL A 71 2.98 14.22 -27.81
CA VAL A 71 4.29 13.60 -28.12
C VAL A 71 4.84 14.22 -29.39
N LYS A 72 6.13 14.61 -29.39
CA LYS A 72 6.80 15.20 -30.56
C LYS A 72 8.12 14.50 -30.84
N LEU A 73 8.37 14.21 -32.11
CA LEU A 73 9.67 13.78 -32.62
C LEU A 73 10.25 14.90 -33.51
N ARG A 74 11.39 15.47 -33.13
CA ARG A 74 12.06 16.56 -33.87
C ARG A 74 11.11 17.74 -34.17
N GLY A 75 10.16 18.02 -33.28
CA GLY A 75 9.17 19.08 -33.39
C GLY A 75 7.86 18.69 -34.09
N GLU A 76 7.81 17.56 -34.80
CA GLU A 76 6.59 17.03 -35.40
C GLU A 76 5.73 16.30 -34.37
N VAL A 77 4.41 16.56 -34.35
CA VAL A 77 3.46 15.89 -33.44
C VAL A 77 3.22 14.46 -33.91
N MET A 78 3.39 13.52 -32.98
CA MET A 78 3.17 12.10 -33.18
C MET A 78 1.76 11.70 -32.79
N LYS A 79 1.21 10.65 -33.41
CA LYS A 79 -0.17 10.22 -33.24
C LYS A 79 -0.26 8.97 -32.38
N GLU A 80 -1.09 9.03 -31.32
CA GLU A 80 -1.42 7.85 -30.50
C GLU A 80 -2.07 6.75 -31.37
N GLY A 81 -1.70 5.50 -31.13
CA GLY A 81 -2.15 4.33 -31.88
C GLY A 81 -1.40 4.07 -33.18
N ALA A 82 -0.78 5.11 -33.80
CA ALA A 82 0.01 4.97 -35.02
C ALA A 82 1.53 5.07 -34.76
N ASP A 83 1.96 6.01 -33.93
CA ASP A 83 3.36 6.25 -33.63
C ASP A 83 3.73 5.77 -32.23
N TYR A 84 2.83 5.94 -31.26
CA TYR A 84 3.03 5.48 -29.89
C TYR A 84 1.76 4.89 -29.29
N LEU A 85 1.93 4.10 -28.24
CA LEU A 85 0.87 3.57 -27.39
C LEU A 85 0.99 4.18 -26.00
N LEU A 86 -0.14 4.42 -25.33
CA LEU A 86 -0.20 5.01 -23.98
C LEU A 86 -1.12 4.21 -23.07
N ASP A 87 -0.60 3.70 -21.97
CA ASP A 87 -1.38 3.35 -20.80
C ASP A 87 -1.49 4.58 -19.90
N ALA A 88 -2.56 5.35 -20.09
CA ALA A 88 -2.76 6.63 -19.41
C ALA A 88 -2.96 6.49 -17.90
N GLN A 89 -3.45 5.34 -17.41
CA GLN A 89 -3.64 5.11 -15.98
C GLN A 89 -2.30 5.08 -15.24
N TRP A 90 -1.25 4.60 -15.91
CA TRP A 90 0.09 4.50 -15.35
C TRP A 90 1.10 5.50 -15.93
N GLY A 91 0.68 6.30 -16.92
CA GLY A 91 1.60 7.19 -17.63
C GLY A 91 2.75 6.43 -18.32
N MET A 92 2.45 5.24 -18.88
CA MET A 92 3.42 4.36 -19.53
C MET A 92 3.29 4.41 -21.04
N PHE A 93 4.43 4.56 -21.72
CA PHE A 93 4.50 4.64 -23.18
C PHE A 93 5.16 3.42 -23.80
N GLY A 94 4.80 3.13 -25.05
CA GLY A 94 5.47 2.16 -25.90
C GLY A 94 5.37 2.57 -27.37
N LEU A 95 6.13 1.90 -28.23
CA LEU A 95 6.05 2.11 -29.69
C LEU A 95 4.84 1.36 -30.26
N ALA A 96 4.10 2.04 -31.13
CA ALA A 96 3.06 1.37 -31.93
C ALA A 96 3.70 0.47 -33.01
N PRO A 97 3.04 -0.63 -33.42
CA PRO A 97 3.49 -1.42 -34.57
C PRO A 97 3.56 -0.55 -35.84
N GLY A 98 4.70 -0.55 -36.51
CA GLY A 98 4.92 0.31 -37.70
C GLY A 98 5.16 1.79 -37.43
N SER A 99 5.44 2.14 -36.17
CA SER A 99 5.74 3.51 -35.73
C SER A 99 6.82 4.20 -36.58
N ARG A 100 6.68 5.52 -36.80
CA ARG A 100 7.73 6.39 -37.35
C ARG A 100 8.83 6.67 -36.32
N ILE A 101 8.55 6.52 -35.01
CA ILE A 101 9.51 6.64 -33.94
C ILE A 101 10.29 5.33 -33.84
N LYS A 102 11.61 5.42 -33.79
CA LYS A 102 12.49 4.25 -33.60
C LYS A 102 12.94 4.16 -32.13
N PRO A 103 13.36 2.97 -31.64
CA PRO A 103 13.79 2.80 -30.24
C PRO A 103 14.97 3.70 -29.83
N GLU A 104 15.82 4.09 -30.79
CA GLU A 104 16.94 5.01 -30.57
C GLU A 104 16.54 6.50 -30.55
N ASP A 105 15.36 6.85 -31.07
CA ASP A 105 14.90 8.23 -31.12
C ASP A 105 14.53 8.74 -29.71
N GLU A 106 14.82 10.03 -29.49
CA GLU A 106 14.32 10.76 -28.34
C GLU A 106 13.09 11.57 -28.72
N VAL A 107 11.97 11.30 -28.06
CA VAL A 107 10.75 12.09 -28.17
C VAL A 107 10.64 13.07 -27.02
N THR A 108 9.99 14.21 -27.25
CA THR A 108 9.58 15.11 -26.17
C THR A 108 8.09 14.98 -25.92
N VAL A 109 7.70 14.98 -24.63
CA VAL A 109 6.31 14.85 -24.20
C VAL A 109 5.93 16.07 -23.37
N ASP A 110 4.88 16.76 -23.81
CA ASP A 110 4.19 17.78 -23.03
C ASP A 110 2.94 17.14 -22.42
N TYR A 111 2.66 17.41 -21.14
CA TYR A 111 1.48 16.86 -20.47
C TYR A 111 1.15 17.60 -19.18
N ARG A 112 -0.04 17.33 -18.62
CA ARG A 112 -0.42 17.74 -17.26
C ARG A 112 -0.70 16.51 -16.42
N TYR A 113 -0.44 16.64 -15.13
CA TYR A 113 -0.88 15.68 -14.14
C TYR A 113 -1.49 16.40 -12.94
N SER A 114 -2.34 15.68 -12.22
CA SER A 114 -3.08 16.20 -11.08
C SER A 114 -2.45 15.76 -9.76
N LEU A 115 -2.68 16.54 -8.72
CA LEU A 115 -2.30 16.24 -7.35
C LEU A 115 -3.52 15.79 -6.54
N LEU A 116 -3.31 14.94 -5.53
CA LEU A 116 -4.26 14.73 -4.46
C LEU A 116 -4.27 15.93 -3.53
N ARG A 117 -5.43 16.24 -2.94
CA ARG A 117 -5.52 17.21 -1.84
C ARG A 117 -6.42 16.65 -0.73
N LEU A 118 -6.06 16.92 0.52
CA LEU A 118 -6.84 16.50 1.69
C LEU A 118 -7.36 17.75 2.41
N ASP A 119 -8.56 18.18 2.03
CA ASP A 119 -9.27 19.28 2.70
C ASP A 119 -9.88 18.81 4.01
N SER A 120 -10.33 19.72 4.86
CA SER A 120 -11.07 19.38 6.07
C SER A 120 -12.36 20.18 6.18
N VAL A 121 -13.42 19.53 6.61
CA VAL A 121 -14.59 20.18 7.18
C VAL A 121 -14.28 20.44 8.65
N VAL A 122 -14.27 21.71 9.02
CA VAL A 122 -14.02 22.15 10.38
C VAL A 122 -15.25 22.85 10.95
N ARG A 123 -15.44 22.72 12.26
CA ARG A 123 -16.51 23.39 13.00
C ARG A 123 -15.93 24.37 14.00
N ALA A 124 -16.41 25.63 13.96
CA ALA A 124 -16.13 26.66 14.92
C ALA A 124 -17.43 27.41 15.21
N GLU A 125 -17.73 27.73 16.47
CA GLU A 125 -18.93 28.45 16.90
C GLU A 125 -20.25 27.89 16.31
N GLY A 126 -20.32 26.55 16.18
CA GLY A 126 -21.47 25.84 15.65
C GLY A 126 -21.63 25.88 14.13
N LYS A 127 -20.74 26.53 13.40
CA LYS A 127 -20.75 26.62 11.93
C LYS A 127 -19.69 25.74 11.32
N GLU A 128 -20.01 25.07 10.22
CA GLU A 128 -19.06 24.29 9.43
C GLU A 128 -18.51 25.09 8.24
N SER A 129 -17.25 24.91 7.97
CA SER A 129 -16.56 25.51 6.82
C SER A 129 -15.50 24.56 6.28
N VAL A 130 -15.09 24.80 5.02
CA VAL A 130 -14.01 24.03 4.39
C VAL A 130 -12.68 24.72 4.63
N ARG A 131 -11.69 23.98 5.07
CA ARG A 131 -10.27 24.37 5.10
C ARG A 131 -9.53 23.61 4.03
N LYS A 132 -8.86 24.34 3.15
CA LYS A 132 -8.05 23.75 2.08
C LYS A 132 -6.77 23.14 2.66
N GLY A 133 -6.48 21.89 2.30
CA GLY A 133 -5.27 21.17 2.68
C GLY A 133 -4.12 21.41 1.72
N VAL A 134 -3.03 20.68 1.94
CA VAL A 134 -1.81 20.73 1.12
C VAL A 134 -1.90 19.68 0.03
N SER A 135 -1.76 20.11 -1.23
CA SER A 135 -1.75 19.20 -2.38
C SER A 135 -0.39 18.51 -2.52
N HIS A 136 -0.42 17.22 -2.83
CA HIS A 136 0.77 16.43 -3.12
C HIS A 136 0.44 15.27 -4.04
N LEU A 137 1.42 14.77 -4.80
CA LEU A 137 1.19 13.68 -5.73
C LEU A 137 0.72 12.39 -5.02
N THR A 138 1.22 12.08 -3.83
CA THR A 138 0.86 10.85 -3.09
C THR A 138 0.61 11.08 -1.59
N ARG A 139 1.07 12.20 -1.03
CA ARG A 139 1.03 12.49 0.42
C ARG A 139 0.38 13.85 0.70
N PRO A 140 -0.90 14.03 0.34
CA PRO A 140 -1.59 15.25 0.71
C PRO A 140 -1.72 15.33 2.23
N GLU A 141 -1.65 16.54 2.78
CA GLU A 141 -1.78 16.75 4.22
C GLU A 141 -3.03 17.56 4.52
N PRO A 142 -3.75 17.22 5.62
CA PRO A 142 -4.88 18.02 6.05
C PRO A 142 -4.39 19.38 6.56
N PRO A 143 -5.22 20.43 6.49
CA PRO A 143 -4.85 21.75 6.97
C PRO A 143 -4.65 21.75 8.49
N ALA A 144 -3.80 22.64 9.02
CA ALA A 144 -3.75 22.90 10.44
C ALA A 144 -5.07 23.49 10.93
N LEU A 145 -5.48 23.14 12.15
CA LEU A 145 -6.66 23.72 12.78
C LEU A 145 -6.33 25.10 13.37
N GLY A 146 -7.25 26.04 13.22
CA GLY A 146 -7.22 27.31 13.93
C GLY A 146 -7.66 27.18 15.40
N ALA A 147 -7.48 28.24 16.17
CA ALA A 147 -7.95 28.28 17.55
C ALA A 147 -9.49 28.13 17.61
N GLY A 148 -9.97 27.21 18.45
CA GLY A 148 -11.39 26.91 18.60
C GLY A 148 -12.04 26.11 17.48
N GLU A 149 -11.26 25.65 16.49
CA GLU A 149 -11.74 24.75 15.43
C GLU A 149 -11.65 23.29 15.84
N THR A 150 -12.65 22.52 15.44
CA THR A 150 -12.67 21.05 15.55
C THR A 150 -12.81 20.46 14.14
N ARG A 151 -11.97 19.51 13.78
CA ARG A 151 -12.11 18.76 12.52
C ARG A 151 -13.27 17.77 12.63
N VAL A 152 -14.21 17.87 11.70
CA VAL A 152 -15.40 17.01 11.63
C VAL A 152 -15.16 15.86 10.67
N ALA A 153 -14.53 16.17 9.54
CA ALA A 153 -14.15 15.21 8.52
C ALA A 153 -12.92 15.70 7.76
N ASN A 154 -12.14 14.81 7.20
CA ASN A 154 -11.28 15.11 6.07
C ASN A 154 -12.01 14.78 4.77
N VAL A 155 -11.65 15.47 3.70
CA VAL A 155 -12.25 15.31 2.38
C VAL A 155 -11.14 15.17 1.35
N LEU A 156 -11.04 13.98 0.77
CA LEU A 156 -10.08 13.73 -0.29
C LEU A 156 -10.61 14.30 -1.60
N ILE A 157 -9.81 15.16 -2.21
CA ILE A 157 -9.98 15.62 -3.58
C ILE A 157 -9.10 14.72 -4.45
N PRO A 158 -9.68 13.76 -5.18
CA PRO A 158 -8.92 12.81 -5.98
C PRO A 158 -8.30 13.45 -7.21
N TYR A 159 -7.42 12.70 -7.88
CA TYR A 159 -6.84 13.16 -9.15
C TYR A 159 -7.92 13.53 -10.15
N LEU A 160 -7.67 14.59 -10.89
CA LEU A 160 -8.52 15.11 -11.98
C LEU A 160 -9.94 15.50 -11.54
N SER A 161 -10.21 15.60 -10.24
CA SER A 161 -11.50 16.05 -9.73
C SER A 161 -11.78 17.51 -10.09
N ASP A 162 -13.01 17.78 -10.48
CA ASP A 162 -13.54 19.13 -10.68
C ASP A 162 -14.08 19.77 -9.37
N GLY A 163 -13.85 19.13 -8.22
CA GLY A 163 -14.34 19.54 -6.91
C GLY A 163 -15.72 18.97 -6.54
N ARG A 164 -16.41 18.28 -7.46
CA ARG A 164 -17.73 17.66 -7.21
C ARG A 164 -17.62 16.21 -6.77
N ALA A 165 -16.71 15.45 -7.42
CA ALA A 165 -16.41 14.07 -7.03
C ALA A 165 -15.35 14.08 -5.94
N VAL A 166 -15.78 14.02 -4.66
CA VAL A 166 -14.91 14.04 -3.48
C VAL A 166 -15.28 12.88 -2.55
N GLU A 167 -14.31 12.44 -1.74
CA GLU A 167 -14.51 11.36 -0.78
C GLU A 167 -14.44 11.90 0.66
N HIS A 168 -15.47 11.65 1.47
CA HIS A 168 -15.56 12.11 2.85
C HIS A 168 -15.07 11.05 3.83
N PHE A 169 -14.16 11.46 4.72
CA PHE A 169 -13.59 10.65 5.80
C PHE A 169 -13.94 11.30 7.15
N PRO A 170 -15.11 10.97 7.73
CA PRO A 170 -15.52 11.51 9.02
C PRO A 170 -14.55 11.05 10.12
N ILE A 171 -14.36 11.92 11.13
CA ILE A 171 -13.61 11.57 12.33
C ILE A 171 -14.53 10.75 13.24
N LEU A 172 -14.32 9.44 13.29
CA LEU A 172 -15.11 8.48 14.07
C LEU A 172 -14.39 8.03 15.33
N GLU A 173 -13.06 8.03 15.32
CA GLU A 173 -12.20 7.61 16.42
C GLU A 173 -11.13 8.68 16.67
N SER A 174 -10.61 8.73 17.87
CA SER A 174 -9.52 9.64 18.21
C SER A 174 -8.18 8.92 18.12
N ALA A 175 -7.12 9.65 17.74
CA ALA A 175 -5.75 9.14 17.69
C ALA A 175 -5.24 8.59 19.04
N ALA A 176 -5.87 8.96 20.14
CA ALA A 176 -5.54 8.45 21.48
C ALA A 176 -6.10 7.05 21.76
N GLN A 177 -7.01 6.54 20.92
CA GLN A 177 -7.55 5.19 21.08
C GLN A 177 -6.48 4.13 20.74
N ALA A 178 -6.22 3.24 21.69
CA ALA A 178 -5.25 2.17 21.47
C ALA A 178 -5.81 1.10 20.53
N VAL A 179 -5.05 0.73 19.51
CA VAL A 179 -5.32 -0.43 18.66
C VAL A 179 -4.62 -1.64 19.25
N THR A 180 -5.39 -2.61 19.76
CA THR A 180 -4.89 -3.79 20.46
C THR A 180 -5.11 -5.09 19.69
N ALA A 181 -5.15 -5.03 18.37
CA ALA A 181 -5.47 -6.19 17.53
C ALA A 181 -4.31 -7.18 17.36
N SER A 182 -3.04 -6.73 17.46
CA SER A 182 -1.89 -7.64 17.38
C SER A 182 -1.71 -8.45 18.64
N THR A 183 -1.24 -9.71 18.51
CA THR A 183 -1.24 -10.69 19.58
C THR A 183 0.13 -10.89 20.24
N PRO A 184 0.38 -10.32 21.44
CA PRO A 184 1.61 -10.58 22.18
C PRO A 184 1.65 -11.99 22.78
N GLY A 185 2.81 -12.42 23.24
CA GLY A 185 3.00 -13.65 24.01
C GLY A 185 2.89 -14.96 23.21
N ARG A 186 2.78 -14.92 21.89
CA ARG A 186 2.66 -16.12 21.05
C ARG A 186 3.96 -16.55 20.35
N LEU A 187 5.10 -16.04 20.82
CA LEU A 187 6.45 -16.38 20.34
C LEU A 187 7.35 -16.84 21.51
N PRO A 188 6.96 -17.88 22.27
CA PRO A 188 7.67 -18.24 23.50
C PRO A 188 9.12 -18.69 23.26
N ARG A 189 9.42 -19.37 22.13
CA ARG A 189 10.77 -19.86 21.84
C ARG A 189 11.69 -18.72 21.42
N ALA A 190 11.21 -17.82 20.55
CA ALA A 190 11.93 -16.63 20.16
C ALA A 190 12.26 -15.73 21.35
N LEU A 191 11.28 -15.48 22.23
CA LEU A 191 11.46 -14.70 23.44
C LEU A 191 12.44 -15.37 24.43
N ALA A 192 12.37 -16.70 24.56
CA ALA A 192 13.32 -17.47 25.38
C ALA A 192 14.75 -17.36 24.84
N LYS A 193 14.97 -17.41 23.51
CA LYS A 193 16.27 -17.20 22.88
C LYS A 193 16.84 -15.82 23.19
N VAL A 194 16.05 -14.77 22.99
CA VAL A 194 16.47 -13.40 23.27
C VAL A 194 16.83 -13.20 24.73
N LYS A 195 15.98 -13.69 25.65
CA LYS A 195 16.24 -13.64 27.11
C LYS A 195 17.51 -14.41 27.53
N ALA A 196 17.83 -15.48 26.81
CA ALA A 196 19.04 -16.27 27.05
C ALA A 196 20.30 -15.72 26.33
N GLY A 197 20.21 -14.57 25.66
CA GLY A 197 21.31 -13.98 24.90
C GLY A 197 21.73 -14.79 23.66
N LYS A 198 20.87 -15.70 23.19
CA LYS A 198 21.11 -16.53 22.00
C LYS A 198 20.73 -15.78 20.74
N PRO A 199 21.39 -16.06 19.60
CA PRO A 199 21.02 -15.47 18.32
C PRO A 199 19.56 -15.75 17.96
N LEU A 200 18.85 -14.74 17.45
CA LEU A 200 17.51 -14.86 16.90
C LEU A 200 17.51 -14.41 15.44
N LYS A 201 17.02 -15.25 14.55
CA LYS A 201 16.85 -14.96 13.14
C LYS A 201 15.39 -14.90 12.75
N VAL A 202 14.96 -13.74 12.27
CA VAL A 202 13.61 -13.49 11.72
C VAL A 202 13.71 -13.49 10.20
N VAL A 203 12.88 -14.28 9.52
CA VAL A 203 12.74 -14.24 8.07
C VAL A 203 11.40 -13.61 7.71
N CYS A 204 11.43 -12.48 7.01
CA CYS A 204 10.25 -11.84 6.47
C CYS A 204 9.95 -12.42 5.09
N TRP A 205 8.93 -13.28 5.00
CA TRP A 205 8.53 -13.98 3.80
C TRP A 205 7.25 -13.39 3.22
N GLY A 206 7.28 -13.02 1.91
CA GLY A 206 6.12 -12.36 1.33
C GLY A 206 6.25 -11.94 -0.13
N ASP A 207 5.45 -10.97 -0.50
CA ASP A 207 5.39 -10.44 -1.86
C ASP A 207 6.08 -9.07 -2.04
N SER A 208 5.50 -8.14 -2.83
CA SER A 208 6.11 -6.83 -3.10
C SER A 208 6.17 -5.92 -1.86
N VAL A 209 5.21 -6.04 -0.95
CA VAL A 209 5.18 -5.26 0.28
C VAL A 209 6.34 -5.68 1.18
N THR A 210 6.54 -6.99 1.35
CA THR A 210 7.68 -7.54 2.10
C THR A 210 9.02 -7.21 1.42
N ALA A 211 9.08 -7.24 0.09
CA ALA A 211 10.27 -6.81 -0.65
C ALA A 211 10.57 -5.31 -0.51
N GLY A 212 9.66 -4.54 0.07
CA GLY A 212 9.78 -3.09 0.24
C GLY A 212 9.44 -2.31 -1.03
N GLY A 213 8.44 -2.79 -1.81
CA GLY A 213 7.95 -2.07 -2.99
C GLY A 213 7.58 -0.63 -2.63
N ASP A 214 8.16 0.31 -3.37
CA ASP A 214 7.97 1.76 -3.24
C ASP A 214 8.38 2.38 -1.88
N ALA A 215 9.09 1.67 -1.00
CA ALA A 215 9.83 2.29 0.08
C ALA A 215 10.95 3.17 -0.49
N SER A 216 11.20 4.33 0.13
CA SER A 216 12.18 5.31 -0.37
C SER A 216 13.62 4.81 -0.28
N SER A 217 13.92 3.88 0.64
CA SER A 217 15.22 3.28 0.85
C SER A 217 15.10 1.86 1.40
N GLU A 218 16.21 1.15 1.45
CA GLU A 218 16.25 -0.18 2.10
C GLU A 218 15.97 -0.11 3.60
N GLN A 219 16.35 0.98 4.23
CA GLN A 219 16.18 1.21 5.67
C GLN A 219 14.73 1.53 6.06
N THR A 220 13.91 1.99 5.12
CA THR A 220 12.49 2.33 5.36
C THR A 220 11.53 1.19 5.04
N ARG A 221 12.02 0.06 4.50
CA ARG A 221 11.23 -1.17 4.33
C ARG A 221 10.85 -1.74 5.69
N TYR A 222 9.65 -2.30 5.83
CA TYR A 222 9.20 -2.81 7.12
C TYR A 222 10.13 -3.86 7.75
N PRO A 223 10.80 -4.76 6.99
CA PRO A 223 11.75 -5.69 7.61
C PRO A 223 12.95 -4.99 8.27
N ALA A 224 13.49 -3.93 7.64
CA ALA A 224 14.59 -3.17 8.21
C ALA A 224 14.15 -2.31 9.40
N VAL A 225 12.95 -1.72 9.33
CA VAL A 225 12.37 -0.99 10.47
C VAL A 225 12.09 -1.95 11.64
N LEU A 226 11.59 -3.16 11.36
CA LEU A 226 11.40 -4.20 12.38
C LEU A 226 12.73 -4.57 13.06
N GLU A 227 13.81 -4.72 12.28
CA GLU A 227 15.13 -5.01 12.85
C GLU A 227 15.58 -3.89 13.81
N SER A 228 15.37 -2.63 13.44
CA SER A 228 15.68 -1.49 14.31
C SER A 228 14.86 -1.53 15.59
N LEU A 229 13.55 -1.75 15.50
CA LEU A 229 12.66 -1.85 16.67
C LEU A 229 12.99 -3.04 17.57
N LEU A 230 13.39 -4.18 16.99
CA LEU A 230 13.84 -5.33 17.77
C LEU A 230 15.14 -5.02 18.53
N ARG A 231 16.10 -4.35 17.89
CA ARG A 231 17.36 -3.92 18.55
C ARG A 231 17.12 -2.92 19.67
N GLU A 232 16.17 -2.01 19.50
CA GLU A 232 15.74 -1.07 20.54
C GLU A 232 15.04 -1.79 21.71
N SER A 233 14.17 -2.76 21.42
CA SER A 233 13.40 -3.50 22.42
C SER A 233 14.26 -4.51 23.19
N PHE A 234 15.30 -5.04 22.55
CA PHE A 234 16.20 -6.07 23.11
C PHE A 234 17.67 -5.68 22.98
N PRO A 235 18.13 -4.67 23.74
CA PRO A 235 19.51 -4.21 23.68
C PRO A 235 20.50 -5.34 23.96
N GLY A 236 21.52 -5.49 23.12
CA GLY A 236 22.55 -6.51 23.26
C GLY A 236 22.16 -7.90 22.72
N ALA A 237 20.92 -8.12 22.26
CA ALA A 237 20.54 -9.36 21.60
C ALA A 237 21.21 -9.48 20.22
N GLN A 238 21.61 -10.71 19.88
CA GLN A 238 22.13 -11.02 18.54
C GLN A 238 20.93 -11.26 17.59
N LEU A 239 20.58 -10.22 16.82
CA LEU A 239 19.39 -10.20 15.96
C LEU A 239 19.79 -10.12 14.50
N ALA A 240 19.12 -10.89 13.65
CA ALA A 240 19.19 -10.79 12.20
C ALA A 240 17.78 -10.85 11.61
N VAL A 241 17.48 -9.93 10.70
CA VAL A 241 16.23 -9.93 9.91
C VAL A 241 16.60 -10.10 8.45
N GLU A 242 16.08 -11.15 7.82
CA GLU A 242 16.30 -11.45 6.41
C GLU A 242 15.00 -11.36 5.63
N THR A 243 15.06 -10.78 4.42
CA THR A 243 13.90 -10.66 3.53
C THR A 243 13.95 -11.75 2.45
N VAL A 244 12.94 -12.61 2.43
CA VAL A 244 12.70 -13.61 1.40
C VAL A 244 11.40 -13.30 0.69
N ALA A 245 11.43 -12.44 -0.31
CA ALA A 245 10.23 -11.95 -0.97
C ALA A 245 10.38 -11.82 -2.48
N VAL A 246 9.25 -11.88 -3.20
CA VAL A 246 9.19 -11.69 -4.65
C VAL A 246 7.92 -10.91 -5.01
N GLY A 247 8.10 -9.71 -5.57
CA GLY A 247 6.98 -8.87 -5.99
C GLY A 247 6.04 -9.56 -6.98
N GLY A 248 4.73 -9.44 -6.75
CA GLY A 248 3.67 -10.06 -7.56
C GLY A 248 3.45 -11.53 -7.27
N SER A 249 4.15 -12.13 -6.30
CA SER A 249 3.88 -13.51 -5.89
C SER A 249 2.71 -13.58 -4.90
N HIS A 250 2.11 -14.74 -4.79
CA HIS A 250 1.18 -15.12 -3.73
C HIS A 250 1.62 -16.45 -3.09
N SER A 251 1.19 -16.74 -1.88
CA SER A 251 1.68 -17.87 -1.09
C SER A 251 1.62 -19.23 -1.81
N ARG A 252 0.53 -19.47 -2.57
CA ARG A 252 0.35 -20.74 -3.29
C ARG A 252 1.43 -21.04 -4.35
N GLN A 253 2.06 -19.99 -4.91
CA GLN A 253 3.16 -20.17 -5.87
C GLN A 253 4.43 -20.70 -5.20
N TRP A 254 4.66 -20.32 -3.94
CA TRP A 254 5.77 -20.82 -3.13
C TRP A 254 5.52 -22.25 -2.61
N LEU A 255 4.25 -22.56 -2.31
CA LEU A 255 3.87 -23.86 -1.76
C LEU A 255 3.71 -24.95 -2.82
N TYR A 256 3.17 -24.58 -4.00
CA TYR A 256 2.75 -25.49 -5.06
C TYR A 256 3.14 -24.94 -6.44
N PRO A 257 4.46 -24.78 -6.72
CA PRO A 257 4.93 -24.14 -7.96
C PRO A 257 4.52 -24.88 -9.22
N GLU A 258 4.26 -26.20 -9.13
CA GLU A 258 3.76 -27.02 -10.22
C GLU A 258 2.31 -26.70 -10.63
N LYS A 259 1.49 -26.19 -9.68
CA LYS A 259 0.08 -25.85 -9.90
C LYS A 259 -0.15 -24.36 -10.14
N PHE A 260 0.66 -23.51 -9.48
CA PHE A 260 0.50 -22.07 -9.51
C PHE A 260 1.77 -21.41 -10.06
N ARG A 261 1.78 -21.15 -11.35
CA ARG A 261 2.90 -20.46 -12.00
C ARG A 261 2.73 -18.94 -11.95
N PRO A 262 3.80 -18.17 -11.79
CA PRO A 262 3.72 -16.72 -11.87
C PRO A 262 3.34 -16.27 -13.28
N ALA A 263 2.57 -15.17 -13.37
CA ALA A 263 2.21 -14.56 -14.66
C ALA A 263 3.44 -14.09 -15.45
N ARG A 264 4.54 -13.80 -14.75
CA ARG A 264 5.85 -13.49 -15.32
C ARG A 264 6.79 -14.66 -15.12
N PRO A 265 7.10 -15.45 -16.18
CA PRO A 265 7.89 -16.70 -16.07
C PRO A 265 9.28 -16.52 -15.45
N GLU A 266 9.90 -15.35 -15.63
CA GLU A 266 11.22 -15.03 -15.07
C GLU A 266 11.23 -14.97 -13.54
N LEU A 267 10.07 -14.86 -12.90
CA LEU A 267 9.97 -14.90 -11.44
C LEU A 267 9.96 -16.33 -10.88
N ALA A 268 9.70 -17.33 -11.71
CA ALA A 268 9.55 -18.72 -11.25
C ALA A 268 10.78 -19.25 -10.51
N THR A 269 12.00 -18.87 -10.95
CA THR A 269 13.25 -19.28 -10.31
C THR A 269 13.51 -18.57 -8.97
N ARG A 270 12.82 -17.47 -8.70
CA ARG A 270 12.93 -16.69 -7.47
C ARG A 270 11.88 -17.08 -6.42
N ILE A 271 10.76 -17.68 -6.85
CA ILE A 271 9.65 -18.13 -6.01
C ILE A 271 9.93 -19.59 -5.63
N ASP A 272 10.75 -19.80 -4.60
CA ASP A 272 11.16 -21.11 -4.14
C ASP A 272 11.18 -21.15 -2.61
N TRP A 273 10.36 -22.03 -2.03
CA TRP A 273 10.29 -22.24 -0.58
C TRP A 273 11.66 -22.60 0.04
N ARG A 274 12.56 -23.24 -0.72
CA ARG A 274 13.92 -23.57 -0.24
C ARG A 274 14.67 -22.34 0.24
N ARG A 275 14.40 -21.16 -0.29
CA ARG A 275 15.02 -19.90 0.19
C ARG A 275 14.66 -19.59 1.64
N VAL A 276 13.44 -19.93 2.09
CA VAL A 276 13.04 -19.81 3.50
C VAL A 276 13.75 -20.88 4.33
N VAL A 277 13.85 -22.11 3.82
CA VAL A 277 14.55 -23.22 4.48
C VAL A 277 16.04 -22.91 4.68
N ASP A 278 16.70 -22.45 3.62
CA ASP A 278 18.15 -22.16 3.60
C ASP A 278 18.49 -20.96 4.53
N ALA A 279 17.54 -20.07 4.72
CA ALA A 279 17.68 -18.96 5.66
C ALA A 279 17.72 -19.40 7.14
N LYS A 280 17.30 -20.62 7.48
CA LYS A 280 17.29 -21.18 8.85
C LYS A 280 16.65 -20.25 9.87
N PRO A 281 15.36 -19.91 9.73
CA PRO A 281 14.67 -18.98 10.61
C PRO A 281 14.42 -19.56 12.00
N ASP A 282 14.35 -18.69 13.00
CA ASP A 282 13.70 -18.95 14.29
C ASP A 282 12.25 -18.46 14.28
N VAL A 283 12.00 -17.40 13.51
CA VAL A 283 10.66 -16.83 13.29
C VAL A 283 10.49 -16.54 11.79
N VAL A 284 9.32 -16.90 11.25
CA VAL A 284 8.92 -16.52 9.90
C VAL A 284 7.71 -15.59 9.99
N THR A 285 7.84 -14.35 9.50
CA THR A 285 6.69 -13.48 9.28
C THR A 285 6.11 -13.73 7.89
N VAL A 286 4.80 -13.84 7.78
CA VAL A 286 4.09 -14.21 6.54
C VAL A 286 3.19 -13.08 6.11
N GLU A 287 3.55 -12.39 5.02
CA GLU A 287 2.78 -11.30 4.44
C GLU A 287 2.59 -11.51 2.93
N PHE A 288 1.34 -11.63 2.49
CA PHE A 288 0.98 -11.70 1.08
C PHE A 288 -0.30 -10.89 0.83
N VAL A 289 -0.16 -9.63 0.42
CA VAL A 289 -1.32 -8.83 -0.01
C VAL A 289 -2.04 -9.47 -1.21
N ASN A 290 -1.30 -10.20 -2.04
CA ASN A 290 -1.84 -10.90 -3.21
C ASN A 290 -2.68 -12.14 -2.85
N ASP A 291 -2.67 -12.59 -1.59
CA ASP A 291 -3.57 -13.64 -1.09
C ASP A 291 -4.99 -13.13 -0.77
N ALA A 292 -5.23 -11.81 -0.85
CA ALA A 292 -6.51 -11.19 -0.52
C ALA A 292 -7.72 -11.74 -1.32
N SER A 293 -7.47 -12.45 -2.42
CA SER A 293 -8.51 -13.14 -3.21
C SER A 293 -8.87 -14.53 -2.68
N LEU A 294 -8.19 -15.04 -1.66
CA LEU A 294 -8.51 -16.34 -1.07
C LEU A 294 -9.86 -16.29 -0.32
N ARG A 295 -10.70 -17.28 -0.61
CA ARG A 295 -11.92 -17.50 0.16
C ARG A 295 -11.56 -18.05 1.55
N PRO A 296 -12.46 -17.92 2.56
CA PRO A 296 -12.19 -18.37 3.93
C PRO A 296 -11.69 -19.82 4.04
N GLU A 297 -12.27 -20.74 3.26
CA GLU A 297 -11.87 -22.16 3.27
C GLU A 297 -10.46 -22.34 2.69
N GLN A 298 -10.11 -21.55 1.69
CA GLN A 298 -8.76 -21.55 1.11
C GLN A 298 -7.73 -20.96 2.05
N VAL A 299 -8.10 -19.93 2.85
CA VAL A 299 -7.23 -19.42 3.91
C VAL A 299 -6.88 -20.53 4.89
N THR A 300 -7.88 -21.25 5.41
CA THR A 300 -7.64 -22.37 6.31
C THR A 300 -6.71 -23.42 5.70
N GLN A 301 -6.95 -23.81 4.45
CA GLN A 301 -6.14 -24.82 3.77
C GLN A 301 -4.69 -24.37 3.55
N VAL A 302 -4.52 -23.18 2.95
CA VAL A 302 -3.20 -22.65 2.56
C VAL A 302 -2.37 -22.33 3.80
N TYR A 303 -2.95 -21.65 4.78
CA TYR A 303 -2.22 -21.24 5.98
C TYR A 303 -1.96 -22.40 6.93
N SER A 304 -2.76 -23.47 6.93
CA SER A 304 -2.40 -24.72 7.63
C SER A 304 -1.13 -25.34 7.04
N GLU A 305 -0.98 -25.37 5.71
CA GLU A 305 0.21 -25.87 5.07
C GLU A 305 1.42 -24.96 5.32
N ILE A 306 1.23 -23.64 5.33
CA ILE A 306 2.27 -22.68 5.72
C ILE A 306 2.79 -22.98 7.12
N LEU A 307 1.88 -23.10 8.10
CA LEU A 307 2.28 -23.41 9.48
C LEU A 307 3.01 -24.73 9.59
N ARG A 308 2.49 -25.79 8.96
CA ARG A 308 3.14 -27.10 8.95
C ARG A 308 4.57 -27.04 8.41
N ARG A 309 4.82 -26.26 7.35
CA ARG A 309 6.17 -26.09 6.79
C ARG A 309 7.08 -25.28 7.71
N ILE A 310 6.57 -24.24 8.36
CA ILE A 310 7.34 -23.42 9.31
C ILE A 310 7.69 -24.25 10.56
N GLU A 311 6.73 -25.00 11.11
CA GLU A 311 6.95 -25.91 12.23
C GLU A 311 8.00 -26.99 11.92
N ALA A 312 8.03 -27.51 10.69
CA ALA A 312 9.05 -28.47 10.24
C ALA A 312 10.49 -27.89 10.24
N LEU A 313 10.63 -26.56 10.29
CA LEU A 313 11.91 -25.86 10.44
C LEU A 313 12.26 -25.58 11.91
N ASP A 314 11.45 -26.03 12.86
CA ASP A 314 11.51 -25.63 14.28
C ASP A 314 11.40 -24.11 14.47
N ALA A 315 10.69 -23.42 13.58
CA ALA A 315 10.44 -21.97 13.63
C ALA A 315 9.05 -21.64 14.14
N GLU A 316 8.87 -20.42 14.65
CA GLU A 316 7.57 -19.84 15.00
C GLU A 316 7.05 -18.94 13.89
N ALA A 317 5.73 -18.82 13.75
CA ALA A 317 5.10 -18.02 12.71
C ALA A 317 4.47 -16.74 13.29
N VAL A 318 4.57 -15.64 12.51
CA VAL A 318 3.75 -14.43 12.69
C VAL A 318 2.99 -14.19 11.40
N LEU A 319 1.68 -14.27 11.43
CA LEU A 319 0.84 -13.92 10.31
C LEU A 319 0.61 -12.40 10.29
N ILE A 320 0.56 -11.81 9.09
CA ILE A 320 0.34 -10.38 8.92
C ILE A 320 -0.91 -10.18 8.09
N THR A 321 -1.89 -9.42 8.60
CA THR A 321 -3.03 -9.01 7.78
C THR A 321 -2.60 -7.95 6.76
N PRO A 322 -3.18 -7.95 5.54
CA PRO A 322 -2.82 -6.96 4.53
C PRO A 322 -3.31 -5.56 4.95
N HIS A 323 -2.56 -4.56 4.54
CA HIS A 323 -2.97 -3.16 4.64
C HIS A 323 -4.18 -2.86 3.72
N PHE A 324 -4.68 -1.64 3.78
CA PHE A 324 -5.69 -1.18 2.85
C PHE A 324 -5.07 -0.81 1.50
N THR A 325 -5.75 -1.22 0.44
CA THR A 325 -5.41 -0.96 -0.96
C THR A 325 -6.50 -0.12 -1.62
N GLN A 326 -6.42 0.09 -2.91
CA GLN A 326 -7.50 0.76 -3.65
C GLN A 326 -8.85 0.05 -3.39
N MET A 327 -9.91 0.83 -3.14
CA MET A 327 -11.23 0.31 -2.73
C MET A 327 -11.78 -0.78 -3.65
N SER A 328 -11.62 -0.63 -4.97
CA SER A 328 -12.05 -1.62 -5.96
C SER A 328 -11.36 -3.00 -5.78
N MET A 329 -10.15 -3.02 -5.21
CA MET A 329 -9.42 -4.25 -4.91
C MET A 329 -9.84 -4.87 -3.58
N MET A 330 -10.34 -4.07 -2.66
CA MET A 330 -10.78 -4.54 -1.34
C MET A 330 -12.20 -5.10 -1.34
N GLY A 331 -13.03 -4.73 -2.33
CA GLY A 331 -14.41 -5.21 -2.46
C GLY A 331 -15.40 -4.57 -1.48
N PHE A 332 -15.04 -3.45 -0.84
CA PHE A 332 -15.96 -2.66 -0.03
C PHE A 332 -15.72 -1.15 -0.23
N VAL A 333 -16.70 -0.33 0.14
CA VAL A 333 -16.72 1.11 -0.15
C VAL A 333 -16.76 2.01 1.10
N SER A 334 -16.90 1.42 2.28
CA SER A 334 -17.02 2.18 3.53
C SER A 334 -16.55 1.37 4.73
N LEU A 335 -15.89 2.03 5.68
CA LEU A 335 -15.51 1.48 7.00
C LEU A 335 -16.35 2.03 8.15
N ARG A 336 -17.57 2.47 7.88
CA ARG A 336 -18.44 3.00 8.95
C ARG A 336 -18.76 1.97 10.01
N GLU A 337 -18.79 0.69 9.66
CA GLU A 337 -19.15 -0.39 10.57
C GLU A 337 -17.92 -1.13 11.07
N ALA A 338 -17.20 -1.84 10.21
CA ALA A 338 -16.01 -2.60 10.55
C ALA A 338 -15.28 -3.10 9.30
N GLU A 339 -14.10 -3.69 9.49
CA GLU A 339 -13.38 -4.44 8.46
C GLU A 339 -14.27 -5.56 7.89
N GLY A 340 -14.56 -5.47 6.60
CA GLY A 340 -15.48 -6.41 5.93
C GLY A 340 -14.81 -7.39 4.96
N ARG A 341 -13.50 -7.35 4.76
CA ARG A 341 -12.80 -8.21 3.81
C ARG A 341 -12.79 -9.67 4.28
N PRO A 342 -13.41 -10.61 3.52
CA PRO A 342 -13.52 -12.02 3.95
C PRO A 342 -12.18 -12.68 4.25
N TYR A 343 -11.14 -12.35 3.46
CA TYR A 343 -9.79 -12.84 3.68
C TYR A 343 -9.20 -12.41 5.03
N VAL A 344 -9.33 -11.13 5.38
CA VAL A 344 -8.81 -10.59 6.65
C VAL A 344 -9.51 -11.23 7.84
N LEU A 345 -10.85 -11.31 7.79
CA LEU A 345 -11.65 -11.95 8.84
C LEU A 345 -11.32 -13.43 9.00
N ALA A 346 -11.08 -14.14 7.89
CA ALA A 346 -10.66 -15.53 7.92
C ALA A 346 -9.26 -15.70 8.52
N LEU A 347 -8.32 -14.81 8.16
CA LEU A 347 -6.95 -14.86 8.70
C LEU A 347 -6.91 -14.57 10.21
N ARG A 348 -7.69 -13.57 10.67
CA ARG A 348 -7.86 -13.27 12.11
C ARG A 348 -8.38 -14.48 12.88
N ARG A 349 -9.46 -15.09 12.37
CA ARG A 349 -10.06 -16.31 12.98
C ARG A 349 -9.06 -17.46 12.98
N PHE A 350 -8.40 -17.72 11.87
CA PHE A 350 -7.40 -18.77 11.75
C PHE A 350 -6.26 -18.58 12.74
N ALA A 351 -5.72 -17.37 12.88
CA ALA A 351 -4.66 -17.06 13.83
C ALA A 351 -5.09 -17.31 15.27
N GLU A 352 -6.33 -16.97 15.64
CA GLU A 352 -6.87 -17.20 16.98
C GLU A 352 -7.08 -18.71 17.23
N GLU A 353 -7.74 -19.44 16.34
CA GLU A 353 -7.99 -20.88 16.47
C GLU A 353 -6.69 -21.70 16.58
N ARG A 354 -5.65 -21.28 15.83
CA ARG A 354 -4.34 -21.96 15.83
C ARG A 354 -3.37 -21.41 16.89
N ARG A 355 -3.76 -20.38 17.62
CA ARG A 355 -2.91 -19.67 18.60
C ARG A 355 -1.58 -19.20 18.01
N VAL A 356 -1.60 -18.74 16.77
CA VAL A 356 -0.45 -18.18 16.06
C VAL A 356 -0.39 -16.68 16.29
N ALA A 357 0.82 -16.12 16.34
CA ALA A 357 0.99 -14.67 16.44
C ALA A 357 0.43 -13.98 15.20
N LEU A 358 -0.29 -12.88 15.41
CA LEU A 358 -0.88 -12.04 14.38
C LEU A 358 -0.43 -10.60 14.57
N ALA A 359 0.22 -10.05 13.55
CA ALA A 359 0.44 -8.62 13.38
C ALA A 359 -0.71 -8.05 12.55
N ASP A 360 -1.67 -7.40 13.18
CA ASP A 360 -2.91 -6.95 12.52
C ASP A 360 -2.76 -5.55 11.91
N ALA A 361 -2.04 -5.48 10.79
CA ALA A 361 -1.87 -4.24 10.05
C ALA A 361 -3.21 -3.67 9.55
N SER A 362 -4.17 -4.54 9.17
CA SER A 362 -5.52 -4.10 8.77
C SER A 362 -6.19 -3.27 9.85
N ALA A 363 -6.13 -3.72 11.12
CA ALA A 363 -6.76 -2.98 12.22
C ALA A 363 -6.10 -1.60 12.43
N ARG A 364 -4.78 -1.52 12.24
CA ARG A 364 -4.06 -0.24 12.32
C ARG A 364 -4.47 0.73 11.20
N TRP A 365 -4.62 0.23 9.97
CA TRP A 365 -5.08 1.02 8.84
C TRP A 365 -6.57 1.39 8.96
N GLU A 366 -7.40 0.49 9.49
CA GLU A 366 -8.81 0.75 9.81
C GLU A 366 -8.95 1.90 10.80
N HIS A 367 -8.14 1.88 11.87
CA HIS A 367 -8.13 2.94 12.87
C HIS A 367 -7.74 4.29 12.27
N LEU A 368 -6.66 4.37 11.48
CA LEU A 368 -6.26 5.60 10.79
C LEU A 368 -7.36 6.13 9.86
N TRP A 369 -8.07 5.25 9.14
CA TRP A 369 -9.20 5.67 8.32
C TRP A 369 -10.31 6.27 9.19
N LYS A 370 -10.61 5.68 10.34
CA LYS A 370 -11.62 6.18 11.29
C LYS A 370 -11.17 7.48 11.99
N GLU A 371 -9.87 7.76 12.02
CA GLU A 371 -9.32 9.08 12.37
C GLU A 371 -9.44 10.11 11.22
N GLY A 372 -10.04 9.73 10.10
CA GLY A 372 -10.19 10.58 8.92
C GLY A 372 -8.96 10.64 8.02
N LEU A 373 -8.01 9.72 8.15
CA LEU A 373 -6.85 9.61 7.27
C LEU A 373 -7.13 8.61 6.15
N PRO A 374 -7.32 9.07 4.90
CA PRO A 374 -7.57 8.17 3.77
C PRO A 374 -6.41 7.21 3.55
N TYR A 375 -6.70 5.94 3.35
CA TYR A 375 -5.71 4.89 3.06
C TYR A 375 -4.77 5.26 1.90
N ILE A 376 -5.29 5.91 0.86
CA ILE A 376 -4.53 6.31 -0.33
C ILE A 376 -3.36 7.25 -0.01
N THR A 377 -3.46 8.03 1.07
CA THR A 377 -2.39 8.95 1.48
C THR A 377 -1.18 8.24 2.07
N LEU A 378 -1.28 6.94 2.33
CA LEU A 378 -0.21 6.06 2.80
C LEU A 378 0.29 5.11 1.71
N LEU A 379 -0.26 5.22 0.48
CA LEU A 379 0.13 4.41 -0.67
C LEU A 379 0.94 5.24 -1.66
N HIS A 380 2.17 4.79 -1.94
CA HIS A 380 3.05 5.50 -2.86
C HIS A 380 2.52 5.50 -4.30
N ASN A 381 2.02 4.37 -4.78
CA ASN A 381 1.52 4.20 -6.15
C ASN A 381 0.01 4.45 -6.30
N ALA A 382 -0.67 4.89 -5.25
CA ALA A 382 -2.12 5.09 -5.17
C ALA A 382 -2.96 3.80 -5.37
N ILE A 383 -2.35 2.63 -5.34
CA ILE A 383 -3.03 1.33 -5.49
C ILE A 383 -2.80 0.41 -4.30
N ASN A 384 -1.54 -0.03 -4.06
CA ASN A 384 -1.26 -1.11 -3.12
C ASN A 384 0.15 -1.13 -2.52
N HIS A 385 1.03 -0.23 -2.91
CA HIS A 385 2.35 -0.18 -2.30
C HIS A 385 2.41 0.90 -1.22
N PRO A 386 2.65 0.52 0.05
CA PRO A 386 2.81 1.48 1.13
C PRO A 386 4.00 2.42 0.88
N ASP A 387 3.90 3.65 1.34
CA ASP A 387 5.03 4.54 1.48
C ASP A 387 5.81 4.21 2.78
N ASP A 388 6.86 4.96 3.10
CA ASP A 388 7.68 4.72 4.29
C ASP A 388 6.86 4.72 5.60
N ARG A 389 5.80 5.54 5.68
CA ARG A 389 4.89 5.58 6.84
C ARG A 389 4.08 4.30 6.93
N GLY A 390 3.54 3.84 5.79
CA GLY A 390 2.81 2.59 5.71
C GLY A 390 3.70 1.38 6.05
N HIS A 391 4.94 1.34 5.55
CA HIS A 391 5.92 0.32 5.93
C HIS A 391 6.22 0.35 7.44
N ARG A 392 6.35 1.54 8.03
CA ARG A 392 6.55 1.66 9.47
C ARG A 392 5.40 1.07 10.28
N LEU A 393 4.14 1.25 9.84
CA LEU A 393 2.97 0.65 10.51
C LEU A 393 3.04 -0.88 10.58
N PHE A 394 3.51 -1.54 9.53
CA PHE A 394 3.74 -3.00 9.56
C PHE A 394 4.75 -3.40 10.63
N ALA A 395 5.87 -2.70 10.70
CA ALA A 395 6.91 -2.98 11.69
C ALA A 395 6.41 -2.72 13.13
N GLU A 396 5.63 -1.65 13.34
CA GLU A 396 5.02 -1.31 14.63
C GLU A 396 3.99 -2.36 15.09
N GLU A 397 3.25 -2.98 14.17
CA GLU A 397 2.36 -4.09 14.54
C GLU A 397 3.15 -5.39 14.77
N LEU A 398 4.18 -5.65 13.99
CA LEU A 398 5.05 -6.81 14.17
C LEU A 398 5.77 -6.82 15.51
N ILE A 399 6.34 -5.69 15.94
CA ILE A 399 7.09 -5.63 17.20
C ILE A 399 6.22 -5.96 18.43
N LYS A 400 4.90 -5.67 18.36
CA LYS A 400 3.96 -6.05 19.43
C LYS A 400 3.89 -7.56 19.65
N CYS A 401 4.08 -8.37 18.60
CA CYS A 401 4.10 -9.82 18.70
C CYS A 401 5.31 -10.33 19.49
N PHE A 402 6.39 -9.55 19.58
CA PHE A 402 7.58 -9.86 20.37
C PHE A 402 7.51 -9.32 21.82
N ALA A 403 6.41 -8.71 22.21
CA ALA A 403 6.17 -8.37 23.61
C ALA A 403 5.87 -9.65 24.41
N PRO A 404 6.32 -9.73 25.69
CA PRO A 404 6.08 -10.87 26.55
C PRO A 404 4.61 -11.09 26.90
#